data_57bb305c8247c659d92f7f7f5c8e879d
#
_entry.id   57bb305c8247c659d92f7f7f5c8e879d
#
_cell.length_a   1.000
_cell.length_b   1.000
_cell.length_c   1.000
_cell.angle_alpha   90.00
_cell.angle_beta   90.00
_cell.angle_gamma   90.00
#
_symmetry.space_group_name_H-M   'P 1'
#
loop_
_entity.id
_entity.type
_entity.pdbx_description
1 polymer ?
#
loop_
_entity_poly.entity_id
_entity_poly.type
_entity_poly.pdbx_seq_one_letter_code
_entity_poly.pdbx_strand_id
1 'polypeptide(L)'
;MSIDIYSPDKDGYEVKHTFGAWRVAYLRYAERFDRITYLERHLETDEVFVLLQGKAVLLHGVKIEKTQMELNKIYNIPKGTWHNIKVSKDALILIVENADTSKPNSEYMPINTLMPLKLSSKLTPSRNLPIKHRLRLFSWGFLA
;
A
#
# COMPACT_ATOMS: atom_id res chain seq x y z
N MET A 1 -10.93 -21.87 -30.96
CA MET A 1 -10.64 -21.43 -29.57
C MET A 1 -10.36 -19.93 -29.55
N SER A 2 -10.98 -19.18 -28.68
CA SER A 2 -10.71 -17.75 -28.46
C SER A 2 -9.88 -17.57 -27.20
N ILE A 3 -9.18 -16.47 -27.11
CA ILE A 3 -8.53 -16.01 -25.87
C ILE A 3 -9.45 -15.00 -25.17
N ASP A 4 -9.41 -14.97 -23.85
CA ASP A 4 -10.08 -13.93 -23.07
C ASP A 4 -9.16 -12.74 -22.90
N ILE A 5 -9.71 -11.53 -23.08
CA ILE A 5 -8.97 -10.27 -22.96
C ILE A 5 -9.67 -9.41 -21.92
N TYR A 6 -8.93 -8.92 -20.95
CA TYR A 6 -9.44 -8.12 -19.85
C TYR A 6 -8.77 -6.74 -19.80
N SER A 7 -9.57 -5.71 -19.54
CA SER A 7 -9.13 -4.33 -19.38
C SER A 7 -9.47 -3.80 -17.97
N PRO A 8 -8.74 -2.81 -17.45
CA PRO A 8 -9.05 -2.19 -16.17
C PRO A 8 -10.23 -1.22 -16.34
N ASP A 9 -11.44 -1.66 -16.02
CA ASP A 9 -12.69 -0.91 -16.31
C ASP A 9 -13.23 -0.15 -15.10
N LYS A 10 -12.85 -0.53 -13.87
CA LYS A 10 -13.39 0.04 -12.63
C LYS A 10 -12.33 0.66 -11.76
N ASP A 11 -12.74 1.61 -10.94
CA ASP A 11 -11.91 2.13 -9.86
C ASP A 11 -11.85 1.15 -8.67
N GLY A 12 -10.78 1.23 -7.92
CA GLY A 12 -10.52 0.32 -6.81
C GLY A 12 -9.95 -1.02 -7.26
N TYR A 13 -10.10 -2.02 -6.41
CA TYR A 13 -9.65 -3.39 -6.66
C TYR A 13 -10.72 -4.17 -7.44
N GLU A 14 -10.32 -4.78 -8.54
CA GLU A 14 -11.23 -5.52 -9.43
C GLU A 14 -10.59 -6.82 -9.89
N VAL A 15 -11.17 -7.97 -9.48
CA VAL A 15 -10.76 -9.29 -10.00
C VAL A 15 -11.19 -9.42 -11.46
N LYS A 16 -10.25 -9.77 -12.34
CA LYS A 16 -10.48 -9.97 -13.77
C LYS A 16 -10.55 -11.42 -14.17
N HIS A 17 -9.73 -12.26 -13.56
CA HIS A 17 -9.68 -13.67 -13.88
C HIS A 17 -9.33 -14.51 -12.67
N THR A 18 -9.95 -15.69 -12.60
CA THR A 18 -9.68 -16.68 -11.56
C THR A 18 -9.54 -18.05 -12.20
N PHE A 19 -8.48 -18.77 -11.86
CA PHE A 19 -8.28 -20.15 -12.31
C PHE A 19 -7.61 -20.98 -11.22
N GLY A 20 -8.28 -22.05 -10.80
CA GLY A 20 -7.76 -22.94 -9.76
C GLY A 20 -7.44 -22.18 -8.48
N ALA A 21 -6.19 -22.19 -8.07
CA ALA A 21 -5.75 -21.62 -6.81
C ALA A 21 -5.39 -20.12 -6.88
N TRP A 22 -5.41 -19.47 -8.05
CA TRP A 22 -4.97 -18.08 -8.18
C TRP A 22 -5.99 -17.20 -8.89
N ARG A 23 -5.88 -15.90 -8.67
CA ARG A 23 -6.62 -14.85 -9.37
C ARG A 23 -5.72 -13.69 -9.75
N VAL A 24 -6.12 -12.99 -10.81
CA VAL A 24 -5.50 -11.75 -11.28
C VAL A 24 -6.50 -10.62 -11.14
N ALA A 25 -6.04 -9.50 -10.61
CA ALA A 25 -6.83 -8.31 -10.41
C ALA A 25 -6.11 -7.07 -10.95
N TYR A 26 -6.88 -6.03 -11.27
CA TYR A 26 -6.38 -4.67 -11.37
C TYR A 26 -6.75 -3.86 -10.13
N LEU A 27 -5.87 -2.95 -9.76
CA LEU A 27 -6.15 -1.93 -8.77
C LEU A 27 -5.91 -0.56 -9.40
N ARG A 28 -6.93 0.28 -9.32
CA ARG A 28 -6.91 1.69 -9.70
C ARG A 28 -7.20 2.56 -8.49
N TYR A 29 -7.08 3.87 -8.66
CA TYR A 29 -7.38 4.81 -7.60
C TYR A 29 -8.79 4.60 -7.05
N ALA A 30 -8.88 4.61 -5.72
CA ALA A 30 -10.09 4.84 -4.96
C ALA A 30 -9.68 5.57 -3.67
N GLU A 31 -10.58 6.31 -3.03
CA GLU A 31 -10.24 7.14 -1.87
C GLU A 31 -9.59 6.35 -0.73
N ARG A 32 -10.00 5.10 -0.52
CA ARG A 32 -9.40 4.20 0.48
C ARG A 32 -7.90 3.93 0.25
N PHE A 33 -7.40 4.07 -0.97
CA PHE A 33 -5.99 3.90 -1.33
C PHE A 33 -5.19 5.20 -1.32
N ASP A 34 -5.80 6.31 -0.98
CA ASP A 34 -5.14 7.58 -0.67
C ASP A 34 -5.10 7.81 0.84
N ARG A 35 -6.18 7.51 1.55
CA ARG A 35 -6.30 7.64 3.00
C ARG A 35 -6.21 6.27 3.68
N ILE A 36 -4.98 5.77 3.83
CA ILE A 36 -4.75 4.47 4.45
C ILE A 36 -5.00 4.57 5.96
N THR A 37 -5.98 3.83 6.46
CA THR A 37 -6.38 3.80 7.87
C THR A 37 -6.06 2.48 8.57
N TYR A 38 -5.70 1.44 7.82
CA TYR A 38 -5.35 0.13 8.35
C TYR A 38 -4.29 -0.54 7.48
N LEU A 39 -3.63 -1.54 8.05
CA LEU A 39 -2.88 -2.56 7.30
C LEU A 39 -3.67 -3.86 7.31
N GLU A 40 -3.49 -4.66 6.27
CA GLU A 40 -4.03 -6.01 6.16
C GLU A 40 -2.90 -7.03 6.02
N ARG A 41 -3.18 -8.29 6.34
CA ARG A 41 -2.29 -9.40 6.01
C ARG A 41 -3.10 -10.63 5.62
N HIS A 42 -2.59 -11.38 4.68
CA HIS A 42 -3.18 -12.63 4.22
C HIS A 42 -2.44 -13.81 4.87
N LEU A 43 -3.20 -14.77 5.39
CA LEU A 43 -2.64 -15.85 6.20
C LEU A 43 -2.30 -17.10 5.37
N GLU A 44 -2.79 -17.17 4.13
CA GLU A 44 -2.69 -18.38 3.29
C GLU A 44 -2.05 -18.12 1.92
N THR A 45 -1.74 -16.87 1.60
CA THR A 45 -1.18 -16.49 0.30
C THR A 45 -0.08 -15.43 0.43
N ASP A 46 0.87 -15.45 -0.48
CA ASP A 46 1.63 -14.27 -0.87
C ASP A 46 0.74 -13.40 -1.76
N GLU A 47 1.04 -12.13 -1.86
CA GLU A 47 0.40 -11.20 -2.79
C GLU A 47 1.45 -10.49 -3.63
N VAL A 48 1.27 -10.52 -4.94
CA VAL A 48 2.19 -9.89 -5.89
C VAL A 48 1.58 -8.61 -6.43
N PHE A 49 2.38 -7.55 -6.46
CA PHE A 49 2.04 -6.25 -7.05
C PHE A 49 3.00 -5.89 -8.18
N VAL A 50 2.46 -5.38 -9.28
CA VAL A 50 3.24 -4.79 -10.38
C VAL A 50 2.63 -3.43 -10.72
N LEU A 51 3.40 -2.36 -10.56
CA LEU A 51 2.98 -1.03 -10.99
C LEU A 51 3.11 -0.92 -12.51
N LEU A 52 1.99 -0.73 -13.21
CA LEU A 52 1.95 -0.59 -14.67
C LEU A 52 1.88 0.88 -15.11
N GLN A 53 1.30 1.76 -14.29
CA GLN A 53 1.15 3.18 -14.58
C GLN A 53 1.04 4.00 -13.29
N GLY A 54 1.43 5.28 -13.34
CA GLY A 54 1.30 6.22 -12.23
C GLY A 54 2.34 6.02 -11.16
N LYS A 55 1.96 6.26 -9.89
CA LYS A 55 2.83 6.13 -8.72
C LYS A 55 2.13 5.34 -7.63
N ALA A 56 2.91 4.53 -6.91
CA ALA A 56 2.41 3.78 -5.77
C ALA A 56 3.50 3.62 -4.69
N VAL A 57 3.06 3.51 -3.44
CA VAL A 57 3.90 3.24 -2.28
C VAL A 57 3.33 2.07 -1.51
N LEU A 58 4.09 1.02 -1.34
CA LEU A 58 3.76 -0.08 -0.44
C LEU A 58 4.10 0.34 1.00
N LEU A 59 3.13 0.19 1.89
CA LEU A 59 3.29 0.31 3.33
C LEU A 59 3.38 -1.11 3.88
N HIS A 60 4.42 -1.45 4.64
CA HIS A 60 4.56 -2.82 5.11
C HIS A 60 5.24 -2.92 6.49
N GLY A 61 4.98 -4.05 7.15
CA GLY A 61 5.50 -4.35 8.48
C GLY A 61 4.85 -3.55 9.60
N VAL A 62 5.02 -4.01 10.84
CA VAL A 62 4.44 -3.37 12.04
C VAL A 62 5.00 -1.98 12.34
N LYS A 63 6.17 -1.65 11.81
CA LYS A 63 6.79 -0.31 11.93
C LYS A 63 6.40 0.63 10.80
N ILE A 64 5.57 0.17 9.88
CA ILE A 64 5.10 0.90 8.68
C ILE A 64 6.27 1.45 7.87
N GLU A 65 7.06 0.56 7.35
CA GLU A 65 8.07 0.90 6.34
C GLU A 65 7.38 1.25 5.01
N LYS A 66 8.05 2.08 4.21
CA LYS A 66 7.52 2.57 2.93
C LYS A 66 8.46 2.19 1.81
N THR A 67 7.94 1.48 0.82
CA THR A 67 8.67 1.15 -0.40
C THR A 67 8.00 1.84 -1.59
N GLN A 68 8.71 2.79 -2.21
CA GLN A 68 8.26 3.40 -3.46
C GLN A 68 8.33 2.36 -4.57
N MET A 69 7.21 2.13 -5.25
CA MET A 69 7.18 1.21 -6.38
C MET A 69 7.76 1.85 -7.65
N GLU A 70 8.51 1.07 -8.38
CA GLU A 70 9.00 1.40 -9.71
C GLU A 70 8.16 0.64 -10.77
N LEU A 71 7.99 1.24 -11.94
CA LEU A 71 7.24 0.63 -13.04
C LEU A 71 7.83 -0.73 -13.45
N ASN A 72 6.93 -1.68 -13.72
CA ASN A 72 7.25 -3.00 -14.28
C ASN A 72 8.17 -3.88 -13.40
N LYS A 73 8.32 -3.54 -12.11
CA LYS A 73 8.97 -4.43 -11.14
C LYS A 73 7.92 -5.25 -10.38
N ILE A 74 8.29 -6.48 -10.04
CA ILE A 74 7.48 -7.38 -9.23
C ILE A 74 7.81 -7.14 -7.76
N TYR A 75 6.78 -6.88 -6.95
CA TYR A 75 6.86 -6.76 -5.50
C TYR A 75 6.05 -7.90 -4.89
N ASN A 76 6.72 -8.83 -4.24
CA ASN A 76 6.06 -9.92 -3.53
C ASN A 76 5.94 -9.58 -2.04
N ILE A 77 4.73 -9.59 -1.54
CA ILE A 77 4.41 -9.49 -0.13
C ILE A 77 4.21 -10.91 0.40
N PRO A 78 5.13 -11.46 1.20
CA PRO A 78 4.97 -12.79 1.76
C PRO A 78 3.75 -12.89 2.68
N LYS A 79 3.11 -14.04 2.68
CA LYS A 79 1.98 -14.33 3.58
C LYS A 79 2.29 -13.92 5.03
N GLY A 80 1.29 -13.40 5.73
CA GLY A 80 1.41 -12.94 7.10
C GLY A 80 2.08 -11.57 7.27
N THR A 81 2.57 -10.94 6.21
CA THR A 81 3.16 -9.61 6.25
C THR A 81 2.07 -8.55 6.26
N TRP A 82 2.06 -7.70 7.30
CA TRP A 82 1.19 -6.52 7.35
C TRP A 82 1.54 -5.56 6.22
N HIS A 83 0.56 -5.16 5.43
CA HIS A 83 0.78 -4.26 4.29
C HIS A 83 -0.49 -3.49 3.90
N ASN A 84 -0.30 -2.47 3.09
CA ASN A 84 -1.32 -1.80 2.30
C ASN A 84 -0.61 -1.00 1.20
N ILE A 85 -1.36 -0.44 0.27
CA ILE A 85 -0.82 0.32 -0.86
C ILE A 85 -1.48 1.69 -0.96
N LYS A 86 -0.66 2.74 -1.10
CA LYS A 86 -1.11 4.08 -1.46
C LYS A 86 -0.82 4.33 -2.94
N VAL A 87 -1.79 4.88 -3.68
CA VAL A 87 -1.69 5.03 -5.12
C VAL A 87 -2.05 6.45 -5.58
N SER A 88 -1.45 6.91 -6.69
CA SER A 88 -1.84 8.14 -7.36
C SER A 88 -3.14 7.97 -8.15
N LYS A 89 -3.78 9.08 -8.53
CA LYS A 89 -5.06 9.08 -9.25
C LYS A 89 -5.01 8.39 -10.62
N ASP A 90 -3.85 8.38 -11.26
CA ASP A 90 -3.59 7.74 -12.56
C ASP A 90 -2.97 6.35 -12.43
N ALA A 91 -2.85 5.82 -11.22
CA ALA A 91 -2.20 4.53 -11.00
C ALA A 91 -2.98 3.36 -11.59
N LEU A 92 -2.23 2.40 -12.14
CA LEU A 92 -2.70 1.09 -12.52
C LEU A 92 -1.73 0.05 -11.96
N ILE A 93 -2.25 -0.88 -11.17
CA ILE A 93 -1.49 -1.96 -10.55
C ILE A 93 -2.10 -3.30 -10.97
N LEU A 94 -1.25 -4.24 -11.36
CA LEU A 94 -1.61 -5.65 -11.50
C LEU A 94 -1.36 -6.35 -10.17
N ILE A 95 -2.32 -7.18 -9.73
CA ILE A 95 -2.23 -7.97 -8.50
C ILE A 95 -2.46 -9.44 -8.84
N VAL A 96 -1.67 -10.32 -8.21
CA VAL A 96 -1.85 -11.77 -8.26
C VAL A 96 -1.81 -12.32 -6.83
N GLU A 97 -2.80 -13.11 -6.48
CA GLU A 97 -2.94 -13.74 -5.17
C GLU A 97 -3.79 -15.03 -5.26
N ASN A 98 -3.97 -15.74 -4.15
CA ASN A 98 -4.87 -16.89 -4.13
C ASN A 98 -6.32 -16.47 -4.45
N ALA A 99 -7.02 -17.33 -5.14
CA ALA A 99 -8.40 -17.11 -5.57
C ALA A 99 -9.39 -16.99 -4.40
N ASP A 100 -9.10 -17.63 -3.27
CA ASP A 100 -9.91 -17.66 -2.06
C ASP A 100 -9.54 -16.58 -1.03
N THR A 101 -8.60 -15.69 -1.33
CA THR A 101 -8.25 -14.56 -0.44
C THR A 101 -9.48 -13.76 -0.11
N SER A 102 -9.81 -13.68 1.16
CA SER A 102 -11.06 -13.10 1.66
C SER A 102 -10.95 -12.75 3.15
N LYS A 103 -11.99 -12.14 3.72
CA LYS A 103 -12.00 -11.78 5.14
C LYS A 103 -11.72 -12.95 6.10
N PRO A 104 -12.22 -14.20 5.89
CA PRO A 104 -11.92 -15.30 6.79
C PRO A 104 -10.46 -15.71 6.90
N ASN A 105 -9.64 -15.47 5.85
CA ASN A 105 -8.21 -15.79 5.84
C ASN A 105 -7.32 -14.54 5.78
N SER A 106 -7.88 -13.38 6.16
CA SER A 106 -7.17 -12.10 6.24
C SER A 106 -7.44 -11.42 7.57
N GLU A 107 -6.45 -10.67 8.05
CA GLU A 107 -6.55 -9.87 9.26
C GLU A 107 -6.34 -8.39 8.95
N TYR A 108 -6.92 -7.52 9.78
CA TYR A 108 -6.89 -6.07 9.59
C TYR A 108 -6.43 -5.40 10.88
N MET A 109 -5.49 -4.47 10.78
CA MET A 109 -4.92 -3.75 11.91
C MET A 109 -5.00 -2.23 11.68
N PRO A 110 -5.75 -1.48 12.50
CA PRO A 110 -5.79 -0.01 12.40
C PRO A 110 -4.41 0.61 12.61
N ILE A 111 -4.05 1.60 11.79
CA ILE A 111 -2.72 2.25 11.85
C ILE A 111 -2.50 2.99 13.18
N ASN A 112 -3.55 3.55 13.77
CA ASN A 112 -3.47 4.22 15.07
C ASN A 112 -3.08 3.29 16.25
N THR A 113 -3.26 1.97 16.09
CA THR A 113 -2.86 0.97 17.08
C THR A 113 -1.34 0.71 17.04
N LEU A 114 -0.68 1.05 15.93
CA LEU A 114 0.75 0.79 15.68
C LEU A 114 1.68 1.91 16.19
N MET A 115 1.15 3.07 16.57
CA MET A 115 1.90 4.15 17.19
C MET A 115 1.54 4.24 18.67
N PRO A 116 2.28 3.61 19.61
CA PRO A 116 2.30 4.12 20.95
C PRO A 116 2.99 5.49 20.87
N LEU A 117 2.23 6.56 21.02
CA LEU A 117 2.74 7.90 21.28
C LEU A 117 3.62 7.83 22.54
N LYS A 118 4.92 7.61 22.38
CA LYS A 118 5.87 8.04 23.38
C LYS A 118 5.95 9.57 23.29
N LEU A 119 5.00 10.25 23.89
CA LEU A 119 5.25 11.58 24.40
C LEU A 119 6.28 11.43 25.53
N SER A 120 7.55 11.54 25.18
CA SER A 120 8.59 11.77 26.17
C SER A 120 8.40 13.20 26.68
N SER A 121 7.71 13.32 27.82
CA SER A 121 7.73 14.51 28.65
C SER A 121 9.12 14.63 29.29
N LYS A 122 10.05 15.29 28.62
CA LYS A 122 11.22 15.94 29.22
C LYS A 122 11.76 16.97 28.23
N LEU A 123 11.08 18.08 28.12
CA LEU A 123 11.71 19.32 27.66
C LEU A 123 12.10 20.12 28.90
N THR A 124 13.34 19.99 29.32
CA THR A 124 14.01 21.04 30.12
C THR A 124 14.38 22.16 29.14
N PRO A 125 14.08 23.42 29.45
CA PRO A 125 14.49 24.52 28.58
C PRO A 125 15.98 24.80 28.77
N SER A 126 16.84 24.51 27.85
CA SER A 126 18.17 25.08 27.76
C SER A 126 18.21 26.21 26.75
N ARG A 127 18.75 27.33 27.25
CA ARG A 127 18.86 28.62 26.58
C ARG A 127 19.76 28.59 25.33
N ASN A 128 19.33 29.34 24.33
CA ASN A 128 20.11 30.07 23.33
C ASN A 128 21.16 29.31 22.48
N LEU A 129 20.81 29.11 21.21
CA LEU A 129 21.74 29.25 20.10
C LEU A 129 20.98 29.57 18.78
N PRO A 130 21.59 30.29 17.83
CA PRO A 130 20.85 31.01 16.80
C PRO A 130 20.45 30.15 15.61
N ILE A 131 19.30 30.50 15.09
CA ILE A 131 18.65 29.95 13.90
C ILE A 131 19.51 30.18 12.65
N LYS A 132 19.97 29.12 12.00
CA LYS A 132 20.18 29.03 10.57
C LYS A 132 20.45 27.58 10.17
N HIS A 133 19.40 26.81 9.91
CA HIS A 133 19.43 25.81 8.85
C HIS A 133 17.99 25.43 8.49
N ARG A 134 17.70 25.71 7.26
CA ARG A 134 16.44 25.54 6.55
C ARG A 134 16.08 24.06 6.49
N LEU A 135 15.17 23.59 7.36
CA LEU A 135 14.52 22.30 7.20
C LEU A 135 13.65 22.34 5.94
N ARG A 136 14.07 21.64 4.90
CA ARG A 136 13.19 21.30 3.78
C ARG A 136 12.19 20.25 4.27
N LEU A 137 11.02 20.72 4.64
CA LEU A 137 9.85 19.88 4.73
C LEU A 137 9.53 19.38 3.33
N PHE A 138 9.72 18.08 3.11
CA PHE A 138 9.17 17.42 1.93
C PHE A 138 7.65 17.36 2.08
N SER A 139 6.98 18.38 1.60
CA SER A 139 5.54 18.30 1.36
C SER A 139 5.33 17.44 0.12
N TRP A 140 4.70 16.32 0.29
CA TRP A 140 4.19 15.49 -0.80
C TRP A 140 2.96 16.20 -1.41
N GLY A 141 3.22 17.20 -2.25
CA GLY A 141 2.20 17.75 -3.11
C GLY A 141 2.05 16.84 -4.33
N PHE A 142 1.01 16.04 -4.35
CA PHE A 142 0.51 15.50 -5.61
C PHE A 142 -0.11 16.68 -6.37
N LEU A 143 0.61 17.22 -7.34
CA LEU A 143 0.01 18.11 -8.33
C LEU A 143 -0.82 17.26 -9.29
N ALA A 144 -2.03 17.70 -9.47
CA ALA A 144 -3.03 17.16 -10.40
C ALA A 144 -2.55 17.18 -11.85
#